data_205e8ffa71f0eae1d7616127b4a3c779
#
_entry.id   205e8ffa71f0eae1d7616127b4a3c779
#
_cell.length_a   1.000
_cell.length_b   1.000
_cell.length_c   1.000
_cell.angle_alpha   90.00
_cell.angle_beta   90.00
_cell.angle_gamma   90.00
#
_symmetry.space_group_name_H-M   'P 1'
#
loop_
_entity.id
_entity.type
_entity.pdbx_description
1 polymer ?
#
loop_
_entity_poly.entity_id
_entity_poly.type
_entity_poly.pdbx_seq_one_letter_code
_entity_poly.pdbx_strand_id
1 'polypeptide(L)'
;MPVRLPSRILTRSCKESPQTMSSHQILNPVDHGSLRIRPEAAAELGDGVMAALAVPAEFRRLATEYPILFRFDSESRSFSALALFGFEPGENLYLEDGRWEASCKPLAMAVQPFLIGRSRDGQRSAQVHVDMDHPRIATGQEGIPVFDAGGKPTPYIDGIADMLGALDEGYRASADFMAALDRHDLLEPFSMDVTLDNGASHRMVGYHLVHEERVRNLEPGVLAELHAAGHLEPIYMALASLGNLAKLVRRKSRRQAPAAHA
;
A
#
# COMPACT_ATOMS: atom_id res chain seq x y z
N MET A 1 11.91 -14.51 -12.56
CA MET A 1 10.65 -14.73 -11.81
C MET A 1 10.06 -13.37 -11.52
N PRO A 2 8.79 -13.08 -11.84
CA PRO A 2 8.17 -11.86 -11.35
C PRO A 2 8.18 -11.91 -9.82
N VAL A 3 8.66 -10.85 -9.18
CA VAL A 3 8.45 -10.65 -7.75
C VAL A 3 6.95 -10.43 -7.62
N ARG A 4 6.21 -11.46 -7.28
CA ARG A 4 4.84 -11.29 -6.82
C ARG A 4 4.94 -10.51 -5.51
N LEU A 5 4.59 -9.25 -5.54
CA LEU A 5 4.01 -8.63 -4.35
C LEU A 5 2.93 -9.61 -3.89
N PRO A 6 2.87 -10.01 -2.63
CA PRO A 6 1.91 -10.99 -2.19
C PRO A 6 0.50 -10.41 -2.36
N SER A 7 -0.09 -10.62 -3.54
CA SER A 7 -1.50 -10.30 -3.82
C SER A 7 -2.47 -11.12 -2.94
N ARG A 8 -1.93 -12.01 -2.09
CA ARG A 8 -2.68 -12.83 -1.12
C ARG A 8 -2.81 -12.22 0.28
N ILE A 9 -2.23 -11.05 0.56
CA ILE A 9 -2.35 -10.43 1.89
C ILE A 9 -3.78 -9.90 2.14
N LEU A 10 -4.59 -9.77 1.11
CA LEU A 10 -5.91 -9.10 1.21
C LEU A 10 -7.11 -10.05 1.30
N THR A 11 -6.98 -11.37 1.10
CA THR A 11 -8.17 -12.24 1.09
C THR A 11 -7.94 -13.62 1.67
N ARG A 12 -8.15 -13.79 2.97
CA ARG A 12 -8.67 -15.04 3.53
C ARG A 12 -9.65 -14.73 4.65
N SER A 13 -10.88 -14.49 4.28
CA SER A 13 -12.09 -15.00 4.95
C SER A 13 -13.29 -14.80 4.03
N CYS A 14 -14.03 -15.87 3.81
CA CYS A 14 -15.30 -16.01 3.12
C CYS A 14 -15.28 -16.08 1.58
N LYS A 15 -15.57 -17.32 1.12
CA LYS A 15 -16.05 -17.77 -0.19
C LYS A 15 -15.08 -17.60 -1.38
N GLU A 16 -14.64 -18.74 -1.87
CA GLU A 16 -13.94 -18.92 -3.14
C GLU A 16 -14.75 -18.28 -4.28
N SER A 17 -14.33 -17.08 -4.67
CA SER A 17 -14.59 -16.58 -6.02
C SER A 17 -13.51 -17.16 -6.93
N PRO A 18 -13.79 -17.51 -8.19
CA PRO A 18 -12.81 -18.07 -9.10
C PRO A 18 -11.61 -17.12 -9.18
N GLN A 19 -10.42 -17.66 -8.93
CA GLN A 19 -9.17 -16.93 -9.13
C GLN A 19 -9.06 -16.61 -10.62
N THR A 20 -9.44 -15.42 -11.03
CA THR A 20 -9.06 -14.86 -12.32
C THR A 20 -7.54 -14.80 -12.32
N MET A 21 -6.90 -15.58 -13.19
CA MET A 21 -5.46 -15.50 -13.41
C MET A 21 -5.21 -14.13 -14.04
N SER A 22 -4.67 -13.18 -13.26
CA SER A 22 -4.37 -11.85 -13.76
C SER A 22 -3.44 -11.93 -14.97
N SER A 23 -3.82 -11.25 -16.07
CA SER A 23 -3.10 -11.23 -17.33
C SER A 23 -1.99 -10.18 -17.32
N HIS A 24 -0.86 -10.52 -16.69
CA HIS A 24 0.29 -9.62 -16.66
C HIS A 24 1.06 -9.69 -17.98
N GLN A 25 1.15 -8.57 -18.69
CA GLN A 25 1.87 -8.43 -19.95
C GLN A 25 3.02 -7.44 -19.81
N ILE A 26 4.10 -7.66 -20.58
CA ILE A 26 5.18 -6.67 -20.70
C ILE A 26 4.61 -5.46 -21.44
N LEU A 27 4.72 -4.28 -20.82
CA LEU A 27 4.25 -3.05 -21.44
C LEU A 27 5.12 -2.70 -22.66
N ASN A 28 4.51 -2.59 -23.84
CA ASN A 28 5.18 -2.22 -25.07
C ASN A 28 4.23 -1.44 -26.00
N PRO A 29 4.73 -0.59 -26.93
CA PRO A 29 3.88 0.24 -27.76
C PRO A 29 3.17 -0.53 -28.90
N VAL A 30 3.62 -1.74 -29.25
CA VAL A 30 3.02 -2.52 -30.33
C VAL A 30 1.66 -3.06 -29.90
N ASP A 31 1.62 -3.70 -28.73
CA ASP A 31 0.41 -4.32 -28.20
C ASP A 31 -0.45 -3.32 -27.39
N HIS A 32 0.18 -2.29 -26.80
CA HIS A 32 -0.46 -1.38 -25.84
C HIS A 32 -0.48 0.08 -26.31
N GLY A 33 -0.25 0.36 -27.60
CA GLY A 33 -0.18 1.73 -28.14
C GLY A 33 -1.45 2.57 -27.93
N SER A 34 -2.62 1.92 -27.84
CA SER A 34 -3.90 2.57 -27.56
C SER A 34 -4.33 2.50 -26.08
N LEU A 35 -3.48 1.93 -25.21
CA LEU A 35 -3.81 1.73 -23.80
C LEU A 35 -4.00 3.07 -23.09
N ARG A 36 -5.11 3.17 -22.33
CA ARG A 36 -5.44 4.32 -21.49
C ARG A 36 -5.80 3.87 -20.10
N ILE A 37 -5.48 4.70 -19.12
CA ILE A 37 -5.69 4.42 -17.72
C ILE A 37 -6.67 5.41 -17.12
N ARG A 38 -7.67 4.92 -16.42
CA ARG A 38 -8.64 5.71 -15.67
C ARG A 38 -7.98 6.31 -14.43
N PRO A 39 -7.88 7.66 -14.31
CA PRO A 39 -7.17 8.34 -13.22
C PRO A 39 -8.00 8.52 -11.95
N GLU A 40 -9.33 8.35 -12.01
CA GLU A 40 -10.24 8.62 -10.90
C GLU A 40 -9.92 7.72 -9.71
N ALA A 41 -10.21 8.20 -8.51
CA ALA A 41 -10.12 7.40 -7.29
C ALA A 41 -11.50 6.83 -6.95
N ALA A 42 -11.65 5.51 -7.12
CA ALA A 42 -12.93 4.85 -6.88
C ALA A 42 -12.72 3.41 -6.39
N ALA A 43 -13.68 2.93 -5.58
CA ALA A 43 -13.59 1.60 -5.00
C ALA A 43 -13.59 0.51 -6.10
N GLU A 44 -14.41 0.67 -7.13
CA GLU A 44 -14.51 -0.22 -8.28
C GLU A 44 -13.28 -0.20 -9.19
N LEU A 45 -12.40 0.79 -9.04
CA LEU A 45 -11.12 0.89 -9.75
C LEU A 45 -9.93 0.31 -8.96
N GLY A 46 -10.22 -0.46 -7.90
CA GLY A 46 -9.20 -1.11 -7.08
C GLY A 46 -8.75 -0.29 -5.86
N ASP A 47 -9.30 0.91 -5.65
CA ASP A 47 -8.98 1.72 -4.47
C ASP A 47 -9.82 1.33 -3.23
N GLY A 48 -10.85 0.49 -3.38
CA GLY A 48 -11.69 0.01 -2.28
C GLY A 48 -10.98 -1.05 -1.44
N VAL A 49 -9.88 -0.68 -0.79
CA VAL A 49 -9.10 -1.58 0.05
C VAL A 49 -8.89 -0.98 1.44
N MET A 50 -8.90 -1.83 2.46
CA MET A 50 -8.75 -1.42 3.87
C MET A 50 -7.34 -0.92 4.18
N ALA A 51 -6.33 -1.42 3.49
CA ALA A 51 -4.93 -1.08 3.70
C ALA A 51 -4.09 -1.38 2.46
N ALA A 52 -2.94 -0.74 2.33
CA ALA A 52 -1.96 -1.04 1.30
C ALA A 52 -0.57 -1.22 1.88
N LEU A 53 0.28 -1.97 1.16
CA LEU A 53 1.69 -2.12 1.49
C LEU A 53 2.34 -0.73 1.56
N ALA A 54 3.14 -0.53 2.61
CA ALA A 54 3.99 0.63 2.80
C ALA A 54 5.45 0.19 2.90
N VAL A 55 6.35 0.91 2.23
CA VAL A 55 7.79 0.66 2.36
C VAL A 55 8.43 1.70 3.29
N PRO A 56 9.47 1.37 4.09
CA PRO A 56 10.05 2.29 5.06
C PRO A 56 10.46 3.65 4.49
N ALA A 57 10.90 3.69 3.23
CA ALA A 57 11.29 4.91 2.52
C ALA A 57 10.14 5.95 2.38
N GLU A 58 8.87 5.51 2.43
CA GLU A 58 7.73 6.43 2.33
C GLU A 58 7.06 6.74 3.67
N PHE A 59 7.52 6.14 4.80
CA PHE A 59 6.88 6.32 6.10
C PHE A 59 6.79 7.78 6.54
N ARG A 60 7.81 8.58 6.29
CA ARG A 60 7.80 10.02 6.61
C ARG A 60 6.59 10.74 5.97
N ARG A 61 6.29 10.41 4.72
CA ARG A 61 5.17 11.00 3.98
C ARG A 61 3.84 10.39 4.42
N LEU A 62 3.80 9.06 4.55
CA LEU A 62 2.57 8.35 4.92
C LEU A 62 2.12 8.65 6.35
N ALA A 63 3.06 8.83 7.29
CA ALA A 63 2.76 9.10 8.69
C ALA A 63 1.99 10.41 8.93
N THR A 64 1.97 11.33 7.97
CA THR A 64 1.17 12.56 8.08
C THR A 64 -0.34 12.31 7.89
N GLU A 65 -0.70 11.22 7.22
CA GLU A 65 -2.07 10.93 6.80
C GLU A 65 -2.61 9.61 7.37
N TYR A 66 -1.80 8.54 7.38
CA TYR A 66 -2.25 7.19 7.64
C TYR A 66 -1.63 6.61 8.90
N PRO A 67 -2.37 5.79 9.67
CA PRO A 67 -1.73 4.87 10.62
C PRO A 67 -0.88 3.86 9.86
N ILE A 68 0.34 3.61 10.34
CA ILE A 68 1.23 2.57 9.82
C ILE A 68 1.24 1.44 10.85
N LEU A 69 0.75 0.27 10.43
CA LEU A 69 0.67 -0.94 11.23
C LEU A 69 1.51 -2.04 10.60
N PHE A 70 1.86 -3.05 11.38
CA PHE A 70 2.60 -4.20 10.89
C PHE A 70 1.74 -5.44 10.95
N ARG A 71 1.91 -6.33 9.97
CA ARG A 71 1.20 -7.60 9.91
C ARG A 71 2.19 -8.72 9.67
N PHE A 72 2.09 -9.77 10.50
CA PHE A 72 2.87 -10.98 10.33
C PHE A 72 2.22 -11.89 9.29
N ASP A 73 3.00 -12.33 8.32
CA ASP A 73 2.60 -13.36 7.36
C ASP A 73 3.24 -14.68 7.76
N SER A 74 2.40 -15.66 8.10
CA SER A 74 2.83 -16.99 8.54
C SER A 74 3.42 -17.84 7.41
N GLU A 75 3.11 -17.56 6.14
CA GLU A 75 3.65 -18.29 4.99
C GLU A 75 5.10 -17.85 4.69
N SER A 76 5.33 -16.56 4.61
CA SER A 76 6.68 -15.98 4.41
C SER A 76 7.48 -15.85 5.70
N ARG A 77 6.84 -16.04 6.87
CA ARG A 77 7.41 -15.83 8.21
C ARG A 77 8.07 -14.46 8.37
N SER A 78 7.44 -13.44 7.84
CA SER A 78 7.96 -12.07 7.85
C SER A 78 6.87 -11.07 8.15
N PHE A 79 7.27 -9.90 8.65
CA PHE A 79 6.38 -8.77 8.80
C PHE A 79 6.31 -7.95 7.50
N SER A 80 5.16 -7.31 7.31
CA SER A 80 4.96 -6.27 6.30
C SER A 80 4.33 -5.05 6.95
N ALA A 81 4.75 -3.85 6.55
CA ALA A 81 4.10 -2.63 6.99
C ALA A 81 2.95 -2.27 6.06
N LEU A 82 1.88 -1.75 6.64
CA LEU A 82 0.64 -1.39 5.97
C LEU A 82 0.22 0.03 6.36
N ALA A 83 -0.10 0.86 5.38
CA ALA A 83 -0.86 2.09 5.59
C ALA A 83 -2.35 1.75 5.64
N LEU A 84 -3.03 2.14 6.71
CA LEU A 84 -4.42 1.78 6.97
C LEU A 84 -5.37 2.85 6.41
N PHE A 85 -6.43 2.42 5.70
CA PHE A 85 -7.43 3.30 5.10
C PHE A 85 -8.85 3.13 5.66
N GLY A 86 -9.10 2.02 6.33
CA GLY A 86 -10.41 1.67 6.88
C GLY A 86 -10.33 0.59 7.94
N PHE A 87 -11.48 0.13 8.40
CA PHE A 87 -11.61 -0.87 9.46
C PHE A 87 -12.22 -2.18 8.97
N GLU A 88 -12.73 -2.20 7.73
CA GLU A 88 -13.41 -3.35 7.13
C GLU A 88 -12.84 -3.69 5.76
N PRO A 89 -12.84 -4.96 5.36
CA PRO A 89 -12.47 -5.36 3.99
C PRO A 89 -13.29 -4.59 2.94
N GLY A 90 -12.62 -4.05 1.93
CA GLY A 90 -13.28 -3.26 0.88
C GLY A 90 -13.53 -1.79 1.23
N GLU A 91 -13.21 -1.37 2.46
CA GLU A 91 -13.40 0.01 2.89
C GLU A 91 -12.15 0.85 2.70
N ASN A 92 -12.32 2.03 2.09
CA ASN A 92 -11.33 3.08 2.06
C ASN A 92 -11.99 4.42 2.44
N LEU A 93 -11.68 4.92 3.61
CA LEU A 93 -12.25 6.15 4.17
C LEU A 93 -11.65 7.43 3.59
N TYR A 94 -10.68 7.31 2.69
CA TYR A 94 -10.07 8.44 1.95
C TYR A 94 -10.64 8.59 0.54
N LEU A 95 -11.62 7.78 0.15
CA LEU A 95 -12.31 7.95 -1.13
C LEU A 95 -13.55 8.81 -0.94
N GLU A 96 -13.61 9.95 -1.62
CA GLU A 96 -14.75 10.86 -1.58
C GLU A 96 -14.89 11.54 -2.95
N ASP A 97 -16.07 11.51 -3.54
CA ASP A 97 -16.44 12.18 -4.80
C ASP A 97 -15.43 11.94 -5.97
N GLY A 98 -14.96 10.71 -6.13
CA GLY A 98 -14.00 10.36 -7.19
C GLY A 98 -12.58 10.82 -6.91
N ARG A 99 -12.26 11.23 -5.68
CA ARG A 99 -10.95 11.74 -5.26
C ARG A 99 -10.39 10.93 -4.11
N TRP A 100 -9.09 10.95 -4.02
CA TRP A 100 -8.35 10.44 -2.87
C TRP A 100 -8.07 11.60 -1.91
N GLU A 101 -8.80 11.63 -0.78
CA GLU A 101 -8.79 12.73 0.21
C GLU A 101 -7.62 12.61 1.20
N ALA A 102 -6.41 12.60 0.67
CA ALA A 102 -5.17 12.72 1.43
C ALA A 102 -4.09 13.38 0.58
N SER A 103 -3.10 13.97 1.23
CA SER A 103 -1.99 14.69 0.57
C SER A 103 -1.04 13.76 -0.19
N CYS A 104 -1.07 12.47 0.09
CA CYS A 104 -0.25 11.47 -0.60
C CYS A 104 -1.01 10.15 -0.76
N LYS A 105 -0.66 9.40 -1.80
CA LYS A 105 -1.14 8.04 -2.04
C LYS A 105 0.06 7.09 -1.89
N PRO A 106 -0.05 5.96 -1.16
CA PRO A 106 1.03 4.98 -1.08
C PRO A 106 1.47 4.50 -2.46
N LEU A 107 2.76 4.29 -2.66
CA LEU A 107 3.31 3.87 -3.96
C LEU A 107 2.63 2.61 -4.48
N ALA A 108 2.38 1.63 -3.62
CA ALA A 108 1.70 0.39 -4.00
C ALA A 108 0.28 0.61 -4.58
N MET A 109 -0.37 1.72 -4.25
CA MET A 109 -1.67 2.12 -4.81
C MET A 109 -1.51 3.03 -6.02
N ALA A 110 -0.48 3.91 -6.00
CA ALA A 110 -0.28 4.90 -7.04
C ALA A 110 0.16 4.29 -8.38
N VAL A 111 0.92 3.20 -8.33
CA VAL A 111 1.45 2.53 -9.54
C VAL A 111 0.44 1.65 -10.28
N GLN A 112 -0.72 1.36 -9.68
CA GLN A 112 -1.71 0.47 -10.30
C GLN A 112 -2.25 1.07 -11.62
N PRO A 113 -2.41 0.24 -12.67
CA PRO A 113 -2.34 -1.22 -12.76
C PRO A 113 -0.97 -1.78 -13.13
N PHE A 114 0.09 -1.01 -12.98
CA PHE A 114 1.44 -1.42 -13.39
C PHE A 114 2.19 -2.14 -12.29
N LEU A 115 3.16 -2.97 -12.70
CA LEU A 115 4.01 -3.74 -11.80
C LEU A 115 5.40 -3.94 -12.42
N ILE A 116 6.39 -4.23 -11.58
CA ILE A 116 7.71 -4.63 -12.06
C ILE A 116 7.74 -6.14 -12.32
N GLY A 117 8.10 -6.50 -13.57
CA GLY A 117 8.48 -7.85 -13.93
C GLY A 117 9.99 -7.95 -14.07
N ARG A 118 10.52 -9.15 -13.83
CA ARG A 118 11.93 -9.47 -14.08
C ARG A 118 12.00 -10.58 -15.12
N SER A 119 12.81 -10.37 -16.15
CA SER A 119 13.03 -11.39 -17.19
C SER A 119 13.61 -12.66 -16.58
N ARG A 120 13.18 -13.83 -17.08
CA ARG A 120 13.72 -15.13 -16.72
C ARG A 120 15.12 -15.38 -17.25
N ASP A 121 15.57 -14.58 -18.22
CA ASP A 121 16.80 -14.81 -19.01
C ASP A 121 18.07 -14.31 -18.31
N GLY A 122 18.03 -14.07 -16.99
CA GLY A 122 19.21 -13.63 -16.23
C GLY A 122 19.63 -12.18 -16.50
N GLN A 123 19.03 -11.48 -17.46
CA GLN A 123 19.19 -10.05 -17.62
C GLN A 123 18.45 -9.36 -16.49
N ARG A 124 19.18 -8.62 -15.65
CA ARG A 124 18.66 -7.93 -14.45
C ARG A 124 17.83 -6.67 -14.76
N SER A 125 17.39 -6.49 -16.01
CA SER A 125 16.58 -5.32 -16.38
C SER A 125 15.16 -5.49 -15.83
N ALA A 126 14.77 -4.59 -14.94
CA ALA A 126 13.40 -4.44 -14.50
C ALA A 126 12.57 -3.94 -15.71
N GLN A 127 11.43 -4.56 -15.96
CA GLN A 127 10.51 -4.18 -17.02
C GLN A 127 9.16 -3.80 -16.41
N VAL A 128 8.54 -2.77 -16.99
CA VAL A 128 7.17 -2.42 -16.61
C VAL A 128 6.22 -3.44 -17.24
N HIS A 129 5.40 -4.04 -16.40
CA HIS A 129 4.29 -4.90 -16.81
C HIS A 129 2.97 -4.19 -16.50
N VAL A 130 1.92 -4.59 -17.16
CA VAL A 130 0.55 -4.13 -16.91
C VAL A 130 -0.36 -5.32 -16.65
N ASP A 131 -1.24 -5.19 -15.67
CA ASP A 131 -2.33 -6.13 -15.45
C ASP A 131 -3.52 -5.73 -16.33
N MET A 132 -3.71 -6.46 -17.42
CA MET A 132 -4.75 -6.15 -18.42
C MET A 132 -6.16 -6.42 -17.93
N ASP A 133 -6.34 -7.20 -16.85
CA ASP A 133 -7.64 -7.47 -16.23
C ASP A 133 -8.00 -6.43 -15.16
N HIS A 134 -7.10 -5.47 -14.90
CA HIS A 134 -7.32 -4.48 -13.86
C HIS A 134 -8.41 -3.46 -14.28
N PRO A 135 -9.33 -3.10 -13.37
CA PRO A 135 -10.47 -2.22 -13.70
C PRO A 135 -10.08 -0.79 -14.09
N ARG A 136 -8.83 -0.38 -13.88
CA ARG A 136 -8.29 0.91 -14.37
C ARG A 136 -8.01 0.92 -15.87
N ILE A 137 -7.99 -0.22 -16.53
CA ILE A 137 -7.85 -0.27 -18.00
C ILE A 137 -9.10 0.33 -18.63
N ALA A 138 -8.93 1.39 -19.40
CA ALA A 138 -10.05 2.03 -20.10
C ALA A 138 -10.41 1.26 -21.37
N THR A 139 -11.69 1.06 -21.61
CA THR A 139 -12.21 0.36 -22.79
C THR A 139 -12.49 1.27 -23.99
N GLY A 140 -12.25 2.58 -23.86
CA GLY A 140 -12.53 3.60 -24.87
C GLY A 140 -11.44 4.64 -25.00
N GLN A 141 -11.82 5.83 -25.49
CA GLN A 141 -10.92 6.97 -25.67
C GLN A 141 -10.70 7.81 -24.40
N GLU A 142 -11.40 7.48 -23.32
CA GLU A 142 -11.28 8.17 -22.04
C GLU A 142 -10.03 7.69 -21.28
N GLY A 143 -9.55 8.53 -20.37
CA GLY A 143 -8.39 8.22 -19.54
C GLY A 143 -7.07 8.75 -20.09
N ILE A 144 -6.00 8.52 -19.33
CA ILE A 144 -4.65 9.01 -19.62
C ILE A 144 -3.96 8.02 -20.58
N PRO A 145 -3.45 8.49 -21.73
CA PRO A 145 -2.73 7.61 -22.66
C PRO A 145 -1.37 7.21 -22.08
N VAL A 146 -1.00 5.94 -22.28
CA VAL A 146 0.29 5.39 -21.87
C VAL A 146 1.37 5.70 -22.89
N PHE A 147 1.02 5.66 -24.18
CA PHE A 147 1.90 6.01 -25.30
C PHE A 147 1.32 7.18 -26.09
N ASP A 148 2.17 7.97 -26.69
CA ASP A 148 1.80 9.01 -27.66
C ASP A 148 1.50 8.42 -29.05
N ALA A 149 1.07 9.26 -29.99
CA ALA A 149 0.75 8.83 -31.37
C ALA A 149 1.97 8.26 -32.14
N GLY A 150 3.18 8.54 -31.69
CA GLY A 150 4.44 8.02 -32.24
C GLY A 150 4.92 6.74 -31.54
N GLY A 151 4.17 6.21 -30.58
CA GLY A 151 4.54 5.03 -29.79
C GLY A 151 5.59 5.30 -28.72
N LYS A 152 5.88 6.57 -28.37
CA LYS A 152 6.78 6.90 -27.28
C LYS A 152 6.02 6.92 -25.95
N PRO A 153 6.68 6.52 -24.83
CA PRO A 153 6.12 6.67 -23.50
C PRO A 153 5.67 8.11 -23.24
N THR A 154 4.53 8.28 -22.58
CA THR A 154 4.08 9.60 -22.12
C THR A 154 4.74 9.95 -20.79
N PRO A 155 4.78 11.24 -20.37
CA PRO A 155 5.25 11.63 -19.05
C PRO A 155 4.51 10.93 -17.89
N TYR A 156 3.28 10.48 -18.13
CA TYR A 156 2.54 9.67 -17.16
C TYR A 156 3.22 8.33 -16.89
N ILE A 157 3.55 7.57 -17.93
CA ILE A 157 4.18 6.26 -17.74
C ILE A 157 5.63 6.38 -17.27
N ASP A 158 6.34 7.44 -17.65
CA ASP A 158 7.68 7.72 -17.14
C ASP A 158 7.62 7.93 -15.61
N GLY A 159 6.66 8.73 -15.11
CA GLY A 159 6.44 8.89 -13.67
C GLY A 159 6.03 7.59 -12.95
N ILE A 160 5.25 6.73 -13.61
CA ILE A 160 4.92 5.40 -13.08
C ILE A 160 6.17 4.52 -12.99
N ALA A 161 7.04 4.55 -14.01
CA ALA A 161 8.29 3.78 -14.00
C ALA A 161 9.21 4.20 -12.84
N ASP A 162 9.33 5.49 -12.58
CA ASP A 162 10.10 6.04 -11.44
C ASP A 162 9.49 5.57 -10.10
N MET A 163 8.17 5.64 -9.94
CA MET A 163 7.49 5.18 -8.73
C MET A 163 7.64 3.66 -8.54
N LEU A 164 7.57 2.87 -9.61
CA LEU A 164 7.82 1.43 -9.56
C LEU A 164 9.26 1.13 -9.14
N GLY A 165 10.24 1.88 -9.66
CA GLY A 165 11.64 1.77 -9.25
C GLY A 165 11.81 2.01 -7.76
N ALA A 166 11.26 3.12 -7.26
CA ALA A 166 11.28 3.46 -5.83
C ALA A 166 10.58 2.40 -4.96
N LEU A 167 9.45 1.85 -5.42
CA LEU A 167 8.73 0.80 -4.71
C LEU A 167 9.54 -0.51 -4.64
N ASP A 168 10.19 -0.93 -5.74
CA ASP A 168 11.02 -2.14 -5.79
C ASP A 168 12.26 -2.01 -4.88
N GLU A 169 12.92 -0.86 -4.89
CA GLU A 169 14.03 -0.56 -4.00
C GLU A 169 13.58 -0.55 -2.54
N GLY A 170 12.52 0.17 -2.23
CA GLY A 170 11.95 0.22 -0.89
C GLY A 170 11.47 -1.14 -0.39
N TYR A 171 10.91 -1.98 -1.26
CA TYR A 171 10.51 -3.34 -0.91
C TYR A 171 11.70 -4.22 -0.55
N ARG A 172 12.81 -4.11 -1.29
CA ARG A 172 14.05 -4.86 -0.96
C ARG A 172 14.64 -4.41 0.37
N ALA A 173 14.70 -3.10 0.60
CA ALA A 173 15.19 -2.55 1.86
C ALA A 173 14.29 -2.90 3.05
N SER A 174 13.00 -3.16 2.81
CA SER A 174 12.06 -3.54 3.86
C SER A 174 12.43 -4.82 4.58
N ALA A 175 13.08 -5.78 3.90
CA ALA A 175 13.46 -7.06 4.49
C ALA A 175 14.43 -6.87 5.67
N ASP A 176 15.45 -6.05 5.49
CA ASP A 176 16.45 -5.76 6.53
C ASP A 176 15.83 -4.97 7.70
N PHE A 177 14.95 -4.01 7.38
CA PHE A 177 14.22 -3.25 8.39
C PHE A 177 13.31 -4.16 9.24
N MET A 178 12.49 -5.02 8.60
CA MET A 178 11.61 -5.94 9.32
C MET A 178 12.40 -6.96 10.16
N ALA A 179 13.52 -7.47 9.63
CA ALA A 179 14.41 -8.36 10.36
C ALA A 179 15.04 -7.67 11.58
N ALA A 180 15.35 -6.38 11.49
CA ALA A 180 15.86 -5.62 12.62
C ALA A 180 14.78 -5.42 13.70
N LEU A 181 13.54 -5.07 13.30
CA LEU A 181 12.43 -4.95 14.25
C LEU A 181 12.15 -6.26 14.99
N ASP A 182 12.16 -7.39 14.28
CA ASP A 182 11.95 -8.73 14.85
C ASP A 182 13.10 -9.14 15.77
N ARG A 183 14.35 -8.96 15.34
CA ARG A 183 15.56 -9.31 16.12
C ARG A 183 15.63 -8.61 17.47
N HIS A 184 15.24 -7.34 17.50
CA HIS A 184 15.27 -6.52 18.71
C HIS A 184 13.93 -6.49 19.44
N ASP A 185 12.99 -7.34 19.00
CA ASP A 185 11.65 -7.50 19.62
C ASP A 185 10.92 -6.14 19.75
N LEU A 186 11.02 -5.31 18.70
CA LEU A 186 10.47 -3.95 18.66
C LEU A 186 9.02 -3.89 18.18
N LEU A 187 8.38 -5.03 17.93
CA LEU A 187 6.97 -5.11 17.56
C LEU A 187 6.17 -5.77 18.69
N GLU A 188 5.00 -5.22 18.97
CA GLU A 188 4.05 -5.78 19.91
C GLU A 188 2.70 -6.05 19.25
N PRO A 189 1.98 -7.13 19.65
CA PRO A 189 0.65 -7.40 19.16
C PRO A 189 -0.32 -6.25 19.46
N PHE A 190 -1.13 -5.90 18.48
CA PHE A 190 -2.12 -4.85 18.61
C PHE A 190 -3.50 -5.35 18.25
N SER A 191 -4.47 -5.03 19.09
CA SER A 191 -5.89 -5.18 18.80
C SER A 191 -6.64 -3.94 19.27
N MET A 192 -7.64 -3.52 18.51
CA MET A 192 -8.44 -2.36 18.81
C MET A 192 -9.92 -2.64 18.55
N ASP A 193 -10.76 -2.30 19.52
CA ASP A 193 -12.19 -2.24 19.33
C ASP A 193 -12.58 -0.78 19.03
N VAL A 194 -13.10 -0.53 17.85
CA VAL A 194 -13.56 0.78 17.40
C VAL A 194 -15.06 0.84 17.62
N THR A 195 -15.49 1.61 18.63
CA THR A 195 -16.91 1.90 18.84
C THR A 195 -17.23 3.26 18.22
N LEU A 196 -18.21 3.27 17.34
CA LEU A 196 -18.65 4.46 16.62
C LEU A 196 -19.79 5.15 17.37
N ASP A 197 -20.06 6.42 17.03
CA ASP A 197 -21.10 7.24 17.67
C ASP A 197 -22.51 6.64 17.55
N ASN A 198 -22.76 5.82 16.54
CA ASN A 198 -24.02 5.09 16.33
C ASN A 198 -24.11 3.75 17.08
N GLY A 199 -23.10 3.43 17.91
CA GLY A 199 -23.01 2.18 18.67
C GLY A 199 -22.47 0.97 17.89
N ALA A 200 -22.18 1.07 16.59
CA ALA A 200 -21.53 0.01 15.84
C ALA A 200 -20.10 -0.20 16.36
N SER A 201 -19.67 -1.45 16.46
CA SER A 201 -18.32 -1.81 16.90
C SER A 201 -17.60 -2.63 15.83
N HIS A 202 -16.35 -2.26 15.57
CA HIS A 202 -15.46 -2.96 14.65
C HIS A 202 -14.21 -3.41 15.42
N ARG A 203 -13.83 -4.66 15.25
CA ARG A 203 -12.65 -5.21 15.93
C ARG A 203 -11.53 -5.46 14.93
N MET A 204 -10.41 -4.81 15.15
CA MET A 204 -9.16 -5.06 14.43
C MET A 204 -8.28 -6.01 15.22
N VAL A 205 -7.81 -7.09 14.58
CA VAL A 205 -6.93 -8.09 15.20
C VAL A 205 -5.87 -8.54 14.20
N GLY A 206 -4.76 -9.09 14.71
CA GLY A 206 -3.68 -9.64 13.86
C GLY A 206 -2.72 -8.59 13.33
N TYR A 207 -2.74 -7.39 13.90
CA TYR A 207 -1.76 -6.34 13.64
C TYR A 207 -0.72 -6.26 14.76
N HIS A 208 0.34 -5.53 14.49
CA HIS A 208 1.39 -5.19 15.45
C HIS A 208 1.70 -3.70 15.31
N LEU A 209 2.19 -3.13 16.40
CA LEU A 209 2.72 -1.77 16.48
C LEU A 209 4.20 -1.81 16.83
N VAL A 210 4.88 -0.70 16.63
CA VAL A 210 6.20 -0.51 17.24
C VAL A 210 6.02 -0.36 18.75
N HIS A 211 6.75 -1.17 19.53
CA HIS A 211 6.70 -1.16 20.99
C HIS A 211 7.47 0.06 21.53
N GLU A 212 6.74 1.14 21.83
CA GLU A 212 7.30 2.44 22.19
C GLU A 212 8.26 2.39 23.39
N GLU A 213 7.89 1.64 24.47
CA GLU A 213 8.75 1.52 25.64
C GLU A 213 10.08 0.83 25.34
N ARG A 214 10.07 -0.21 24.49
CA ARG A 214 11.32 -0.86 24.09
C ARG A 214 12.20 0.05 23.27
N VAL A 215 11.62 0.85 22.36
CA VAL A 215 12.37 1.85 21.60
C VAL A 215 13.01 2.89 22.53
N ARG A 216 12.28 3.34 23.59
CA ARG A 216 12.82 4.28 24.58
C ARG A 216 13.98 3.70 25.40
N ASN A 217 13.94 2.40 25.66
CA ASN A 217 14.88 1.70 26.53
C ASN A 217 15.94 0.90 25.74
N LEU A 218 16.15 1.26 24.45
CA LEU A 218 17.17 0.60 23.65
C LEU A 218 18.56 0.75 24.26
N GLU A 219 19.30 -0.34 24.31
CA GLU A 219 20.71 -0.33 24.67
C GLU A 219 21.51 0.54 23.68
N PRO A 220 22.54 1.29 24.15
CA PRO A 220 23.30 2.19 23.27
C PRO A 220 23.87 1.54 22.02
N GLY A 221 24.29 0.26 22.12
CA GLY A 221 24.81 -0.49 20.98
C GLY A 221 23.75 -0.77 19.92
N VAL A 222 22.53 -1.15 20.32
CA VAL A 222 21.40 -1.39 19.42
C VAL A 222 20.95 -0.08 18.78
N LEU A 223 20.90 1.00 19.56
CA LEU A 223 20.57 2.32 19.03
C LEU A 223 21.55 2.76 17.93
N ALA A 224 22.86 2.53 18.15
CA ALA A 224 23.89 2.84 17.16
C ALA A 224 23.76 1.96 15.91
N GLU A 225 23.45 0.66 16.06
CA GLU A 225 23.18 -0.25 14.94
C GLU A 225 22.00 0.24 14.09
N LEU A 226 20.86 0.49 14.73
CA LEU A 226 19.65 0.96 14.05
C LEU A 226 19.85 2.34 13.38
N HIS A 227 20.63 3.21 14.01
CA HIS A 227 20.99 4.49 13.42
C HIS A 227 21.85 4.33 12.16
N ALA A 228 22.91 3.52 12.24
CA ALA A 228 23.79 3.27 11.11
C ALA A 228 23.08 2.60 9.91
N ALA A 229 22.09 1.74 10.19
CA ALA A 229 21.24 1.12 9.17
C ALA A 229 20.12 2.02 8.64
N GLY A 230 19.94 3.25 9.18
CA GLY A 230 18.85 4.16 8.79
C GLY A 230 17.45 3.72 9.26
N HIS A 231 17.37 2.82 10.24
CA HIS A 231 16.09 2.26 10.70
C HIS A 231 15.36 3.12 11.74
N LEU A 232 16.07 4.05 12.42
CA LEU A 232 15.44 4.88 13.45
C LEU A 232 14.35 5.80 12.89
N GLU A 233 14.58 6.41 11.73
CA GLU A 233 13.58 7.31 11.14
C GLU A 233 12.25 6.58 10.88
N PRO A 234 12.19 5.46 10.13
CA PRO A 234 10.94 4.76 9.91
C PRO A 234 10.30 4.22 11.20
N ILE A 235 11.08 3.84 12.23
CA ILE A 235 10.55 3.47 13.55
C ILE A 235 9.76 4.64 14.16
N TYR A 236 10.37 5.83 14.23
CA TYR A 236 9.71 7.00 14.79
C TYR A 236 8.56 7.51 13.95
N MET A 237 8.64 7.39 12.62
CA MET A 237 7.51 7.73 11.74
C MET A 237 6.33 6.78 11.94
N ALA A 238 6.58 5.48 12.13
CA ALA A 238 5.51 4.52 12.44
C ALA A 238 4.84 4.85 13.78
N LEU A 239 5.61 5.15 14.84
CA LEU A 239 5.06 5.60 16.13
C LEU A 239 4.23 6.87 15.98
N ALA A 240 4.77 7.91 15.32
CA ALA A 240 4.06 9.18 15.11
C ALA A 240 2.76 9.01 14.32
N SER A 241 2.71 8.03 13.41
CA SER A 241 1.55 7.74 12.56
C SER A 241 0.31 7.30 13.34
N LEU A 242 0.48 6.75 14.55
CA LEU A 242 -0.62 6.21 15.37
C LEU A 242 -1.64 7.29 15.77
N GLY A 243 -1.23 8.55 15.82
CA GLY A 243 -2.15 9.69 16.01
C GLY A 243 -3.24 9.77 14.91
N ASN A 244 -3.01 9.17 13.75
CA ASN A 244 -3.99 9.15 12.66
C ASN A 244 -5.11 8.12 12.88
N LEU A 245 -4.99 7.16 13.81
CA LEU A 245 -6.08 6.25 14.17
C LEU A 245 -7.33 7.04 14.60
N ALA A 246 -7.16 8.05 15.45
CA ALA A 246 -8.27 8.89 15.88
C ALA A 246 -8.89 9.69 14.71
N LYS A 247 -8.09 10.11 13.72
CA LYS A 247 -8.61 10.77 12.51
C LYS A 247 -9.42 9.77 11.67
N LEU A 248 -8.95 8.53 11.55
CA LEU A 248 -9.61 7.47 10.78
C LEU A 248 -10.97 7.10 11.41
N VAL A 249 -11.03 6.98 12.75
CA VAL A 249 -12.29 6.77 13.48
C VAL A 249 -13.28 7.90 13.19
N ARG A 250 -12.83 9.17 13.26
CA ARG A 250 -13.70 10.32 12.95
C ARG A 250 -14.20 10.31 11.49
N ARG A 251 -13.37 9.87 10.53
CA ARG A 251 -13.82 9.68 9.13
C ARG A 251 -14.92 8.62 9.03
N LYS A 252 -14.76 7.50 9.74
CA LYS A 252 -15.76 6.43 9.79
C LYS A 252 -17.08 6.92 10.39
N SER A 253 -17.05 7.57 11.58
CA SER A 253 -18.23 8.12 12.23
C SER A 253 -18.97 9.11 11.30
N ARG A 254 -18.26 10.00 10.62
CA ARG A 254 -18.87 10.96 9.68
C ARG A 254 -19.60 10.27 8.51
N ARG A 255 -19.04 9.21 7.95
CA ARG A 255 -19.68 8.46 6.85
C ARG A 255 -20.94 7.71 7.28
N GLN A 256 -21.03 7.35 8.55
CA GLN A 256 -22.19 6.63 9.09
C GLN A 256 -23.21 7.57 9.75
N ALA A 257 -22.88 8.84 9.93
CA ALA A 257 -23.85 9.82 10.40
C ALA A 257 -24.99 9.95 9.34
N PRO A 258 -26.27 9.87 9.76
CA PRO A 258 -27.38 10.12 8.84
C PRO A 258 -27.21 11.50 8.22
N ALA A 259 -27.43 11.61 6.92
CA ALA A 259 -27.42 12.91 6.24
C ALA A 259 -28.39 13.84 7.00
N ALA A 260 -27.84 14.89 7.61
CA ALA A 260 -28.69 15.92 8.22
C ALA A 260 -29.59 16.46 7.11
N HIS A 261 -30.89 16.18 7.22
CA HIS A 261 -31.86 16.75 6.30
C HIS A 261 -31.77 18.27 6.42
N ALA A 262 -31.18 18.88 5.38
CA ALA A 262 -31.23 20.33 5.18
C ALA A 262 -32.57 20.72 4.57
#